data_baa0872e7e5dc305bb02b233d187be55
#
_entry.id   baa0872e7e5dc305bb02b233d187be55
#
_cell.length_a   1.000
_cell.length_b   1.000
_cell.length_c   1.000
_cell.angle_alpha   90.00
_cell.angle_beta   90.00
_cell.angle_gamma   90.00
#
_symmetry.space_group_name_H-M   'P 1'
#
loop_
_entity.id
_entity.type
_entity.pdbx_description
1 polymer ?
#
loop_
_entity_poly.entity_id
_entity_poly.type
_entity_poly.pdbx_seq_one_letter_code
_entity_poly.pdbx_strand_id
1 'polypeptide(L)'
;NELQRYSVRGKIDSGILFSMSEVSHKELISSLKEKRFNDMRKWVVQNLDKEPAFLFRSIYDVLYKSLSPNSIPQAILIIAGYQYKAAFVADQEINMVACLTEIMAGCKFK
;
A
#
# COMPACT_ATOMS: atom_id res chain seq x y z
N ASN A 1 -7.54 31.68 2.52
CA ASN A 1 -7.49 31.47 1.82
C ASN A 1 -7.37 31.08 1.30
N GLU A 2 -7.30 31.28 1.77
CA GLU A 2 -7.23 31.00 1.10
C GLU A 2 -7.14 30.41 0.84
N LEU A 3 -7.13 30.56 1.28
CA LEU A 3 -7.11 30.24 0.87
C LEU A 3 -7.30 29.69 0.77
N GLN A 4 -7.46 29.79 1.14
CA GLN A 4 -7.61 29.39 0.86
C GLN A 4 -7.78 28.84 0.47
N ARG A 5 -7.79 29.29 0.56
CA ARG A 5 -8.08 28.78 0.13
C ARG A 5 -8.20 28.07 0.03
N TYR A 6 -8.39 28.00 0.59
CA TYR A 6 -8.63 27.35 0.38
C TYR A 6 -8.86 26.72 0.70
N SER A 7 -8.91 26.82 1.10
CA SER A 7 -9.12 26.33 1.32
C SER A 7 -9.63 25.78 1.39
N VAL A 8 -9.82 25.97 1.58
CA VAL A 8 -10.25 25.43 1.58
C VAL A 8 -10.57 24.96 1.45
N ARG A 9 -10.63 25.10 1.62
CA ARG A 9 -10.78 24.48 1.63
C ARG A 9 -10.38 23.89 2.01
N GLY A 10 -10.36 23.96 2.45
CA GLY A 10 -9.50 23.37 2.86
C GLY A 10 -9.24 22.11 3.63
N LYS A 11 -9.55 21.59 4.73
CA LYS A 11 -9.26 20.44 5.40
C LYS A 11 -9.51 19.18 4.73
N ILE A 12 -10.47 19.12 4.00
CA ILE A 12 -10.74 17.99 3.17
C ILE A 12 -9.58 17.71 2.25
N ASP A 13 -8.96 18.77 1.82
CA ASP A 13 -7.81 18.64 0.94
C ASP A 13 -6.66 17.92 1.62
N SER A 14 -6.50 18.09 2.90
CA SER A 14 -5.49 17.35 3.63
C SER A 14 -5.68 15.86 3.53
N GLY A 15 -6.91 15.40 3.67
CA GLY A 15 -7.20 13.99 3.56
C GLY A 15 -6.87 13.45 2.19
N ILE A 16 -7.17 14.22 1.16
CA ILE A 16 -6.88 13.80 -0.20
C ILE A 16 -5.38 13.72 -0.44
N LEU A 17 -4.62 14.67 0.12
CA LEU A 17 -3.18 14.68 -0.08
C LEU A 17 -2.49 13.47 0.52
N PHE A 18 -3.06 12.88 1.56
CA PHE A 18 -2.42 11.77 2.24
C PHE A 18 -2.98 10.41 1.86
N SER A 19 -3.90 10.34 0.91
CA SER A 19 -4.41 9.05 0.47
C SER A 19 -3.91 8.76 -0.94
N MET A 20 -3.84 7.47 -1.26
CA MET A 20 -3.50 7.05 -2.60
C MET A 20 -4.71 7.16 -3.49
N SER A 21 -4.48 7.39 -4.78
CA SER A 21 -5.56 7.46 -5.74
C SER A 21 -6.21 6.09 -5.93
N GLU A 22 -7.45 6.10 -6.37
CA GLU A 22 -8.16 4.88 -6.73
C GLU A 22 -7.44 4.09 -7.81
N VAL A 23 -6.86 4.81 -8.78
CA VAL A 23 -6.13 4.17 -9.87
C VAL A 23 -4.92 3.41 -9.31
N SER A 24 -4.19 4.04 -8.40
CA SER A 24 -3.03 3.40 -7.79
C SER A 24 -3.42 2.14 -7.03
N HIS A 25 -4.53 2.20 -6.27
CA HIS A 25 -5.02 1.03 -5.55
C HIS A 25 -5.39 -0.10 -6.50
N LYS A 26 -6.07 0.22 -7.59
CA LYS A 26 -6.46 -0.80 -8.57
C LYS A 26 -5.27 -1.44 -9.25
N GLU A 27 -4.24 -0.65 -9.54
CA GLU A 27 -3.02 -1.15 -10.14
C GLU A 27 -2.34 -2.15 -9.22
N LEU A 28 -2.24 -1.81 -7.94
CA LEU A 28 -1.62 -2.70 -6.97
C LEU A 28 -2.41 -4.01 -6.86
N ILE A 29 -3.72 -3.92 -6.66
CA ILE A 29 -4.53 -5.11 -6.48
C ILE A 29 -4.50 -5.98 -7.73
N SER A 30 -4.58 -5.40 -8.91
CA SER A 30 -4.51 -6.15 -10.15
C SER A 30 -3.19 -6.90 -10.28
N SER A 31 -2.08 -6.23 -9.95
CA SER A 31 -0.76 -6.86 -10.00
C SER A 31 -0.67 -8.04 -9.06
N LEU A 32 -1.18 -7.89 -7.85
CA LEU A 32 -1.11 -8.95 -6.85
C LEU A 32 -2.04 -10.11 -7.20
N LYS A 33 -3.25 -9.79 -7.61
CA LYS A 33 -4.24 -10.80 -7.94
C LYS A 33 -3.81 -11.66 -9.13
N GLU A 34 -3.22 -11.02 -10.12
CA GLU A 34 -2.80 -11.71 -11.34
C GLU A 34 -1.35 -12.16 -11.28
N LYS A 35 -0.70 -11.94 -10.15
CA LYS A 35 0.68 -12.38 -9.91
C LYS A 35 1.67 -11.82 -10.93
N ARG A 36 1.48 -10.54 -11.27
CA ARG A 36 2.40 -9.84 -12.18
C ARG A 36 3.49 -9.15 -11.37
N PHE A 37 4.54 -9.89 -11.09
CA PHE A 37 5.61 -9.42 -10.21
C PHE A 37 6.23 -8.10 -10.69
N ASN A 38 6.53 -7.99 -11.98
CA ASN A 38 7.18 -6.78 -12.48
C ASN A 38 6.30 -5.55 -12.33
N ASP A 39 5.00 -5.70 -12.52
CA ASP A 39 4.07 -4.58 -12.35
C ASP A 39 3.97 -4.19 -10.87
N MET A 40 3.96 -5.16 -9.99
CA MET A 40 3.96 -4.89 -8.56
C MET A 40 5.24 -4.15 -8.15
N ARG A 41 6.38 -4.57 -8.65
CA ARG A 41 7.64 -3.91 -8.36
C ARG A 41 7.64 -2.47 -8.85
N LYS A 42 7.11 -2.23 -10.05
CA LYS A 42 6.99 -0.86 -10.58
C LYS A 42 6.13 0.01 -9.67
N TRP A 43 5.03 -0.56 -9.16
CA TRP A 43 4.18 0.16 -8.24
C TRP A 43 4.94 0.58 -6.99
N VAL A 44 5.76 -0.33 -6.45
CA VAL A 44 6.57 -0.03 -5.27
C VAL A 44 7.53 1.12 -5.57
N VAL A 45 8.24 1.05 -6.68
CA VAL A 45 9.22 2.08 -7.05
C VAL A 45 8.54 3.44 -7.18
N GLN A 46 7.36 3.47 -7.77
CA GLN A 46 6.62 4.72 -7.96
C GLN A 46 6.17 5.35 -6.65
N ASN A 47 6.08 4.56 -5.59
CA ASN A 47 5.57 5.03 -4.31
C ASN A 47 6.63 5.13 -3.21
N LEU A 48 7.91 4.93 -3.55
CA LEU A 48 8.97 4.97 -2.55
C LEU A 48 9.23 6.36 -1.98
N ASP A 49 8.69 7.39 -2.59
CA ASP A 49 8.81 8.75 -2.06
C ASP A 49 7.90 8.97 -0.85
N LYS A 50 7.04 8.03 -0.54
CA LYS A 50 6.13 8.13 0.59
C LYS A 50 6.72 7.46 1.82
N GLU A 51 6.26 7.87 3.00
CA GLU A 51 6.69 7.26 4.24
C GLU A 51 6.30 5.79 4.30
N PRO A 52 7.19 4.92 4.76
CA PRO A 52 6.83 3.49 4.86
C PRO A 52 5.59 3.24 5.70
N ALA A 53 5.42 3.95 6.81
CA ALA A 53 4.23 3.76 7.65
C ALA A 53 2.97 4.07 6.87
N PHE A 54 2.98 5.11 6.05
CA PHE A 54 1.85 5.46 5.21
C PHE A 54 1.58 4.37 4.17
N LEU A 55 2.63 3.86 3.54
CA LEU A 55 2.48 2.82 2.53
C LEU A 55 1.90 1.54 3.12
N PHE A 56 2.42 1.10 4.26
CA PHE A 56 1.91 -0.11 4.89
C PHE A 56 0.45 0.05 5.29
N ARG A 57 0.08 1.21 5.82
CA ARG A 57 -1.32 1.46 6.18
C ARG A 57 -2.22 1.46 4.95
N SER A 58 -1.78 2.10 3.86
CA SER A 58 -2.56 2.12 2.62
C SER A 58 -2.74 0.74 2.05
N ILE A 59 -1.67 -0.06 2.06
CA ILE A 59 -1.74 -1.44 1.59
C ILE A 59 -2.70 -2.25 2.44
N TYR A 60 -2.63 -2.10 3.76
CA TYR A 60 -3.54 -2.79 4.66
C TYR A 60 -5.00 -2.44 4.34
N ASP A 61 -5.30 -1.16 4.19
CA ASP A 61 -6.67 -0.72 3.93
C ASP A 61 -7.21 -1.29 2.62
N VAL A 62 -6.39 -1.29 1.58
CA VAL A 62 -6.78 -1.80 0.27
C VAL A 62 -6.97 -3.31 0.31
N LEU A 63 -6.05 -4.02 0.95
CA LEU A 63 -6.13 -5.48 1.03
C LEU A 63 -7.31 -5.94 1.86
N TYR A 64 -7.63 -5.20 2.92
CA TYR A 64 -8.76 -5.56 3.75
C TYR A 64 -10.05 -5.66 2.94
N LYS A 65 -10.18 -4.80 1.94
CA LYS A 65 -11.36 -4.79 1.06
C LYS A 65 -11.27 -5.79 -0.09
N SER A 66 -10.06 -6.16 -0.47
CA SER A 66 -9.84 -6.92 -1.70
C SER A 66 -9.57 -8.40 -1.49
N LEU A 67 -9.06 -8.78 -0.33
CA LEU A 67 -8.75 -10.18 -0.05
C LEU A 67 -10.00 -10.94 0.37
N SER A 68 -10.01 -12.24 0.08
CA SER A 68 -11.04 -13.08 0.63
C SER A 68 -10.88 -13.10 2.16
N PRO A 69 -11.99 -13.24 2.90
CA PRO A 69 -11.92 -13.13 4.38
C PRO A 69 -10.94 -14.08 5.02
N ASN A 70 -10.73 -15.26 4.44
CA ASN A 70 -9.82 -16.24 5.00
C ASN A 70 -8.36 -15.82 4.90
N SER A 71 -8.02 -14.93 3.98
CA SER A 71 -6.65 -14.48 3.78
C SER A 71 -6.31 -13.21 4.55
N ILE A 72 -7.30 -12.51 5.08
CA ILE A 72 -7.04 -11.24 5.79
C ILE A 72 -6.12 -11.42 6.98
N PRO A 73 -6.32 -12.40 7.88
CA PRO A 73 -5.40 -12.56 9.00
C PRO A 73 -3.96 -12.83 8.56
N GLN A 74 -3.78 -13.61 7.51
CA GLN A 74 -2.45 -13.88 6.99
C GLN A 74 -1.78 -12.59 6.49
N ALA A 75 -2.53 -11.78 5.77
CA ALA A 75 -2.00 -10.52 5.25
C ALA A 75 -1.62 -9.58 6.39
N ILE A 76 -2.41 -9.54 7.45
CA ILE A 76 -2.10 -8.69 8.60
C ILE A 76 -0.77 -9.10 9.23
N LEU A 77 -0.56 -10.40 9.40
CA LEU A 77 0.69 -10.89 9.98
C LEU A 77 1.88 -10.54 9.09
N ILE A 78 1.72 -10.67 7.79
CA ILE A 78 2.79 -10.34 6.86
C ILE A 78 3.10 -8.84 6.93
N ILE A 79 2.09 -8.00 6.87
CA ILE A 79 2.26 -6.54 6.88
C ILE A 79 2.91 -6.10 8.18
N ALA A 80 2.43 -6.62 9.31
CA ALA A 80 2.98 -6.24 10.62
C ALA A 80 4.46 -6.59 10.73
N GLY A 81 4.84 -7.77 10.23
CA GLY A 81 6.24 -8.17 10.25
C GLY A 81 7.13 -7.26 9.44
N TYR A 82 6.70 -6.89 8.24
CA TYR A 82 7.50 -6.02 7.38
C TYR A 82 7.47 -4.57 7.84
N GLN A 83 6.36 -4.13 8.43
CA GLN A 83 6.30 -2.80 9.02
C GLN A 83 7.33 -2.66 10.14
N TYR A 84 7.46 -3.69 10.97
CA TYR A 84 8.47 -3.70 12.01
C TYR A 84 9.87 -3.62 11.40
N LYS A 85 10.12 -4.44 10.37
CA LYS A 85 11.43 -4.46 9.72
C LYS A 85 11.77 -3.14 9.06
N ALA A 86 10.77 -2.37 8.63
CA ALA A 86 11.01 -1.10 7.94
C ALA A 86 11.87 -0.14 8.75
N ALA A 87 11.84 -0.26 10.07
CA ALA A 87 12.64 0.60 10.93
C ALA A 87 14.13 0.27 10.87
N PHE A 88 14.49 -0.91 10.37
CA PHE A 88 15.86 -1.41 10.44
C PHE A 88 16.48 -1.71 9.07
N VAL A 89 15.69 -1.79 8.01
CA VAL A 89 16.23 -2.20 6.72
C VAL A 89 16.98 -1.06 6.05
N ALA A 90 18.00 -1.43 5.29
CA ALA A 90 18.77 -0.46 4.53
C ALA A 90 18.05 -0.04 3.26
N ASP A 91 17.26 -0.92 2.70
CA ASP A 91 16.60 -0.67 1.39
C ASP A 91 15.11 -0.92 1.52
N GLN A 92 14.35 0.17 1.48
CA GLN A 92 12.90 0.08 1.62
C GLN A 92 12.23 -0.59 0.43
N GLU A 93 12.80 -0.45 -0.75
CA GLU A 93 12.26 -1.12 -1.93
C GLU A 93 12.26 -2.63 -1.74
N ILE A 94 13.39 -3.18 -1.33
CA ILE A 94 13.51 -4.63 -1.14
C ILE A 94 12.53 -5.10 -0.07
N ASN A 95 12.42 -4.35 1.02
CA ASN A 95 11.51 -4.71 2.10
C ASN A 95 10.06 -4.72 1.63
N MET A 96 9.66 -3.68 0.91
CA MET A 96 8.28 -3.57 0.43
C MET A 96 7.98 -4.62 -0.64
N VAL A 97 8.91 -4.84 -1.57
CA VAL A 97 8.72 -5.85 -2.60
C VAL A 97 8.59 -7.24 -1.96
N ALA A 98 9.41 -7.53 -0.94
CA ALA A 98 9.31 -8.81 -0.25
C ALA A 98 7.95 -8.97 0.43
N CYS A 99 7.46 -7.91 1.05
CA CYS A 99 6.15 -7.93 1.69
C CYS A 99 5.05 -8.29 0.70
N LEU A 100 5.02 -7.57 -0.41
CA LEU A 100 3.99 -7.79 -1.42
C LEU A 100 4.14 -9.13 -2.13
N THR A 101 5.38 -9.63 -2.25
CA THR A 101 5.62 -10.95 -2.81
C THR A 101 5.02 -12.04 -1.94
N GLU A 102 5.17 -11.93 -0.61
CA GLU A 102 4.55 -12.90 0.29
C GLU A 102 3.04 -12.85 0.21
N ILE A 103 2.48 -11.66 0.10
CA ILE A 103 1.03 -11.52 -0.03
C ILE A 103 0.56 -12.13 -1.35
N MET A 104 1.29 -11.87 -2.43
CA MET A 104 0.97 -12.40 -3.75
C MET A 104 0.96 -13.93 -3.75
N ALA A 105 1.91 -14.53 -3.06
CA ALA A 105 2.06 -15.97 -3.04
C ALA A 105 1.12 -16.66 -2.06
N GLY A 106 0.80 -16.01 -0.94
CA GLY A 106 0.11 -16.67 0.15
C GLY A 106 -1.34 -16.25 0.40
N CYS A 107 -1.80 -15.18 -0.23
CA CYS A 107 -3.14 -14.68 0.02
C CYS A 107 -4.01 -14.81 -1.22
N LYS A 108 -5.31 -14.99 -0.98
CA LYS A 108 -6.27 -15.12 -2.07
C LYS A 108 -7.15 -13.88 -2.14
N PHE A 109 -7.48 -13.46 -3.35
CA PHE A 109 -8.30 -12.29 -3.59
C PHE A 109 -9.72 -12.68 -3.94
N LYS A 110 -10.65 -11.79 -3.62
CA LYS A 110 -12.05 -12.01 -3.94
C LYS A 110 -12.28 -12.18 -5.42
#